data_9789c3bc3ed1b90e27383d512dde96c7
#
_entry.id   9789c3bc3ed1b90e27383d512dde96c7
#
_cell.length_a   1.000
_cell.length_b   1.000
_cell.length_c   1.000
_cell.angle_alpha   90.00
_cell.angle_beta   90.00
_cell.angle_gamma   90.00
#
_symmetry.space_group_name_H-M   'P 1'
#
loop_
_entity.id
_entity.type
_entity.pdbx_description
1 polymer ?
#
loop_
_entity_poly.entity_id
_entity_poly.type
_entity_poly.pdbx_seq_one_letter_code
_entity_poly.pdbx_strand_id
1 'polypeptide(L)'
;SEKVRICFAGFSEHCLNGVNIIQSTMSSYSKIIEAPVIPLNETLASYFRDYFALLARISTGPYMPKTRMAQNVLDTLLYGVNELYSNRPDSQNRIKSRKEEICREFIQLVIENYTTERRAQFYAAKLGISLQHLSTTIKQVTGKNVLDLIAHVVIIDIKAKLKSTDMTIQEIAYSLNFPSASFFGKIGRAH
;
A
#
# COMPACT_ATOMS: atom_id res chain seq x y z
N SER A 1 35.61 17.70 -2.63
CA SER A 1 34.16 17.73 -2.28
C SER A 1 33.44 16.61 -3.04
N GLU A 2 32.95 15.61 -2.35
CA GLU A 2 32.13 14.57 -2.95
C GLU A 2 30.82 15.19 -3.46
N LYS A 3 30.52 14.98 -4.74
CA LYS A 3 29.26 15.43 -5.33
C LYS A 3 28.19 14.41 -4.99
N VAL A 4 27.24 14.80 -4.15
CA VAL A 4 26.03 14.00 -3.85
C VAL A 4 25.04 14.20 -5.01
N ARG A 5 24.54 13.10 -5.57
CA ARG A 5 23.47 13.10 -6.56
C ARG A 5 22.20 12.54 -5.92
N ILE A 6 21.13 13.32 -5.91
CA ILE A 6 19.83 12.93 -5.36
C ILE A 6 18.83 12.78 -6.51
N CYS A 7 18.12 11.66 -6.55
CA CYS A 7 16.97 11.44 -7.43
C CYS A 7 15.75 11.21 -6.54
N PHE A 8 14.64 11.85 -6.85
CA PHE A 8 13.37 11.58 -6.17
C PHE A 8 12.23 11.49 -7.18
N ALA A 9 11.22 10.69 -6.87
CA ALA A 9 9.97 10.61 -7.62
C ALA A 9 8.80 10.85 -6.67
N GLY A 10 7.97 11.83 -7.02
CA GLY A 10 6.69 12.08 -6.36
C GLY A 10 5.54 11.61 -7.26
N PHE A 11 4.56 10.93 -6.67
CA PHE A 11 3.39 10.45 -7.39
C PHE A 11 2.13 10.58 -6.53
N SER A 12 0.99 10.79 -7.20
CA SER A 12 -0.31 10.84 -6.52
C SER A 12 -0.84 9.43 -6.25
N GLU A 13 -1.80 9.30 -5.32
CA GLU A 13 -2.50 8.03 -5.08
C GLU A 13 -3.12 7.42 -6.35
N HIS A 14 -3.50 8.25 -7.33
CA HIS A 14 -4.02 7.79 -8.61
C HIS A 14 -3.00 7.02 -9.47
N CYS A 15 -1.72 7.18 -9.21
CA CYS A 15 -0.65 6.44 -9.88
C CYS A 15 -0.46 5.03 -9.30
N LEU A 16 -0.96 4.77 -8.10
CA LEU A 16 -0.89 3.47 -7.46
C LEU A 16 -2.09 2.63 -7.92
N ASN A 17 -1.86 1.70 -8.81
CA ASN A 17 -2.89 0.80 -9.31
C ASN A 17 -2.68 -0.61 -8.75
N GLY A 18 -3.65 -1.05 -7.94
CA GLY A 18 -3.84 -2.45 -7.64
C GLY A 18 -3.59 -2.87 -6.19
N VAL A 19 -4.37 -3.84 -5.77
CA VAL A 19 -4.32 -4.50 -4.45
C VAL A 19 -2.94 -5.07 -4.16
N ASN A 20 -2.20 -5.52 -5.18
CA ASN A 20 -0.88 -6.13 -5.03
C ASN A 20 0.16 -5.14 -4.50
N ILE A 21 0.11 -3.86 -4.92
CA ILE A 21 1.05 -2.85 -4.42
C ILE A 21 0.76 -2.51 -2.97
N ILE A 22 -0.52 -2.45 -2.59
CA ILE A 22 -0.91 -2.18 -1.21
C ILE A 22 -0.50 -3.33 -0.32
N GLN A 23 -0.77 -4.55 -0.76
CA GLN A 23 -0.38 -5.75 -0.05
C GLN A 23 1.13 -5.78 0.19
N SER A 24 1.92 -5.52 -0.84
CA SER A 24 3.37 -5.49 -0.75
C SER A 24 3.89 -4.29 0.05
N THR A 25 3.36 -3.10 -0.16
CA THR A 25 3.79 -1.88 0.55
C THR A 25 3.37 -1.91 2.01
N MET A 26 2.17 -2.40 2.33
CA MET A 26 1.72 -2.51 3.72
C MET A 26 2.46 -3.59 4.50
N SER A 27 2.82 -4.71 3.88
CA SER A 27 3.66 -5.73 4.53
C SER A 27 5.05 -5.22 4.90
N SER A 28 5.57 -4.26 4.16
CA SER A 28 6.86 -3.63 4.41
C SER A 28 6.77 -2.28 5.13
N TYR A 29 5.55 -1.76 5.39
CA TYR A 29 5.34 -0.42 5.93
C TYR A 29 6.04 -0.18 7.27
N SER A 30 5.94 -1.13 8.20
CA SER A 30 6.66 -1.05 9.48
C SER A 30 8.17 -1.01 9.29
N LYS A 31 8.70 -1.85 8.38
CA LYS A 31 10.13 -1.90 8.06
C LYS A 31 10.63 -0.60 7.42
N ILE A 32 9.79 0.02 6.58
CA ILE A 32 10.09 1.32 5.93
C ILE A 32 10.17 2.43 6.97
N ILE A 33 9.23 2.48 7.93
CA ILE A 33 9.25 3.49 8.99
C ILE A 33 10.44 3.30 9.93
N GLU A 34 10.72 2.06 10.32
CA GLU A 34 11.82 1.74 11.24
C GLU A 34 13.19 2.05 10.65
N ALA A 35 13.36 1.79 9.36
CA ALA A 35 14.64 1.95 8.69
C ALA A 35 14.42 2.45 7.25
N PRO A 36 14.13 3.75 7.09
CA PRO A 36 13.75 4.35 5.81
C PRO A 36 14.89 4.37 4.77
N VAL A 37 16.10 4.06 5.19
CA VAL A 37 17.28 4.04 4.32
C VAL A 37 17.73 2.60 4.11
N ILE A 38 17.87 2.19 2.84
CA ILE A 38 18.45 0.92 2.45
C ILE A 38 19.78 1.19 1.73
N PRO A 39 20.90 0.71 2.24
CA PRO A 39 22.16 0.74 1.51
C PRO A 39 22.07 -0.24 0.32
N LEU A 40 22.39 0.23 -0.86
CA LEU A 40 22.40 -0.57 -2.07
C LEU A 40 23.84 -0.82 -2.51
N ASN A 41 24.14 -2.02 -2.99
CA ASN A 41 25.37 -2.26 -3.74
C ASN A 41 25.28 -1.59 -5.13
N GLU A 42 26.41 -1.45 -5.82
CA GLU A 42 26.48 -0.71 -7.09
C GLU A 42 25.56 -1.29 -8.16
N THR A 43 25.40 -2.60 -8.21
CA THR A 43 24.52 -3.28 -9.18
C THR A 43 23.06 -2.90 -8.95
N LEU A 44 22.58 -3.00 -7.72
CA LEU A 44 21.21 -2.60 -7.38
C LEU A 44 20.98 -1.10 -7.53
N ALA A 45 21.96 -0.29 -7.12
CA ALA A 45 21.89 1.16 -7.32
C ALA A 45 21.80 1.54 -8.81
N SER A 46 22.49 0.80 -9.69
CA SER A 46 22.37 0.96 -11.14
C SER A 46 20.94 0.71 -11.63
N TYR A 47 20.31 -0.40 -11.23
CA TYR A 47 18.94 -0.69 -11.61
C TYR A 47 17.97 0.41 -11.20
N PHE A 48 18.06 0.90 -9.96
CA PHE A 48 17.21 1.98 -9.50
C PHE A 48 17.45 3.28 -10.27
N ARG A 49 18.71 3.63 -10.59
CA ARG A 49 19.02 4.78 -11.45
C ARG A 49 18.35 4.68 -12.82
N ASP A 50 18.36 3.46 -13.42
CA ASP A 50 17.74 3.25 -14.74
C ASP A 50 16.22 3.39 -14.68
N TYR A 51 15.56 2.91 -13.63
CA TYR A 51 14.13 3.13 -13.40
C TYR A 51 13.79 4.60 -13.24
N PHE A 52 14.56 5.36 -12.46
CA PHE A 52 14.36 6.81 -12.31
C PHE A 52 14.60 7.55 -13.64
N ALA A 53 15.62 7.18 -14.40
CA ALA A 53 15.88 7.76 -15.71
C ALA A 53 14.75 7.45 -16.70
N LEU A 54 14.22 6.23 -16.68
CA LEU A 54 13.07 5.83 -17.51
C LEU A 54 11.82 6.62 -17.14
N LEU A 55 11.49 6.76 -15.86
CA LEU A 55 10.35 7.58 -15.40
C LEU A 55 10.49 9.04 -15.85
N ALA A 56 11.67 9.63 -15.73
CA ALA A 56 11.95 10.99 -16.21
C ALA A 56 11.73 11.12 -17.71
N ARG A 57 12.22 10.16 -18.51
CA ARG A 57 12.03 10.14 -19.98
C ARG A 57 10.56 9.99 -20.37
N ILE A 58 9.80 9.12 -19.69
CA ILE A 58 8.37 8.96 -19.94
C ILE A 58 7.61 10.26 -19.63
N SER A 59 7.93 10.94 -18.54
CA SER A 59 7.24 12.17 -18.13
C SER A 59 7.47 13.33 -19.08
N THR A 60 8.64 13.39 -19.72
CA THR A 60 9.03 14.47 -20.63
C THR A 60 8.80 14.15 -22.13
N GLY A 61 8.63 12.88 -22.48
CA GLY A 61 8.51 12.41 -23.87
C GLY A 61 7.23 12.88 -24.59
N PRO A 62 7.26 13.16 -25.91
CA PRO A 62 6.14 13.81 -26.59
C PRO A 62 5.00 12.90 -27.05
N TYR A 63 5.16 11.60 -27.27
CA TYR A 63 4.17 10.76 -27.98
C TYR A 63 3.87 9.41 -27.33
N MET A 64 3.83 9.34 -26.01
CA MET A 64 3.64 8.07 -25.30
C MET A 64 2.37 8.07 -24.44
N PRO A 65 1.72 6.92 -24.19
CA PRO A 65 0.68 6.80 -23.19
C PRO A 65 1.28 6.94 -21.78
N LYS A 66 1.70 8.17 -21.47
CA LYS A 66 2.55 8.55 -20.33
C LYS A 66 2.06 7.96 -19.02
N THR A 67 0.77 8.09 -18.75
CA THR A 67 0.20 7.67 -17.47
C THR A 67 0.33 6.17 -17.26
N ARG A 68 -0.04 5.36 -18.25
CA ARG A 68 -0.01 3.89 -18.12
C ARG A 68 1.41 3.34 -18.09
N MET A 69 2.30 3.90 -18.90
CA MET A 69 3.71 3.51 -18.89
C MET A 69 4.40 3.89 -17.59
N ALA A 70 4.18 5.12 -17.10
CA ALA A 70 4.73 5.57 -15.83
C ALA A 70 4.21 4.71 -14.66
N GLN A 71 2.93 4.33 -14.67
CA GLN A 71 2.34 3.43 -13.68
C GLN A 71 3.06 2.07 -13.66
N ASN A 72 3.24 1.43 -14.80
CA ASN A 72 3.90 0.12 -14.87
C ASN A 72 5.36 0.17 -14.39
N VAL A 73 6.09 1.23 -14.75
CA VAL A 73 7.47 1.43 -14.27
C VAL A 73 7.50 1.69 -12.78
N LEU A 74 6.57 2.50 -12.27
CA LEU A 74 6.43 2.77 -10.84
C LEU A 74 6.08 1.49 -10.06
N ASP A 75 5.15 0.68 -10.58
CA ASP A 75 4.76 -0.60 -9.97
C ASP A 75 5.97 -1.54 -9.85
N THR A 76 6.78 -1.63 -10.90
CA THR A 76 8.02 -2.43 -10.89
C THR A 76 9.02 -1.92 -9.88
N LEU A 77 9.20 -0.60 -9.81
CA LEU A 77 10.11 0.04 -8.84
C LEU A 77 9.65 -0.21 -7.40
N LEU A 78 8.37 -0.04 -7.11
CA LEU A 78 7.79 -0.29 -5.78
C LEU A 78 7.89 -1.77 -5.40
N TYR A 79 7.68 -2.68 -6.34
CA TYR A 79 7.89 -4.10 -6.13
C TYR A 79 9.35 -4.41 -5.75
N GLY A 80 10.30 -3.83 -6.47
CA GLY A 80 11.73 -3.98 -6.15
C GLY A 80 12.09 -3.43 -4.77
N VAL A 81 11.56 -2.26 -4.40
CA VAL A 81 11.73 -1.69 -3.05
C VAL A 81 11.15 -2.63 -1.98
N ASN A 82 9.94 -3.15 -2.22
CA ASN A 82 9.31 -4.07 -1.29
C ASN A 82 10.15 -5.34 -1.09
N GLU A 83 10.71 -5.90 -2.17
CA GLU A 83 11.57 -7.08 -2.12
C GLU A 83 12.85 -6.83 -1.30
N LEU A 84 13.45 -5.64 -1.46
CA LEU A 84 14.59 -5.24 -0.65
C LEU A 84 14.25 -5.19 0.85
N TYR A 85 13.06 -4.69 1.21
CA TYR A 85 12.60 -4.68 2.59
C TYR A 85 12.21 -6.06 3.10
N SER A 86 11.63 -6.92 2.26
CA SER A 86 11.24 -8.29 2.61
C SER A 86 12.44 -9.18 2.88
N ASN A 87 13.48 -9.05 2.06
CA ASN A 87 14.71 -9.84 2.16
C ASN A 87 15.74 -9.24 3.13
N ARG A 88 15.45 -8.08 3.72
CA ARG A 88 16.33 -7.52 4.74
C ARG A 88 16.31 -8.44 5.95
N PRO A 89 17.47 -8.98 6.38
CA PRO A 89 17.52 -9.70 7.65
C PRO A 89 16.93 -8.76 8.71
N ASP A 90 15.92 -9.24 9.40
CA ASP A 90 15.37 -8.50 10.53
C ASP A 90 16.56 -8.00 11.30
N SER A 91 16.59 -6.71 11.58
CA SER A 91 17.59 -6.14 12.48
C SER A 91 17.34 -6.80 13.84
N GLN A 92 18.03 -7.91 14.08
CA GLN A 92 17.79 -8.87 15.16
C GLN A 92 17.96 -8.28 16.57
N ASN A 93 18.11 -6.97 16.71
CA ASN A 93 18.36 -6.34 17.99
C ASN A 93 17.42 -5.19 18.37
N ARG A 94 16.37 -4.92 17.58
CA ARG A 94 15.35 -3.99 18.05
C ARG A 94 14.13 -4.80 18.49
N ILE A 95 13.86 -4.78 19.78
CA ILE A 95 12.60 -5.32 20.35
C ILE A 95 11.47 -4.58 19.64
N LYS A 96 10.84 -5.24 18.67
CA LYS A 96 9.63 -4.70 18.01
C LYS A 96 8.64 -4.38 19.12
N SER A 97 8.12 -3.18 19.14
CA SER A 97 7.14 -2.84 20.16
C SER A 97 5.90 -3.71 19.91
N ARG A 98 5.26 -4.22 20.95
CA ARG A 98 4.02 -5.01 20.85
C ARG A 98 2.95 -4.30 20.01
N LYS A 99 2.98 -2.96 19.99
CA LYS A 99 2.07 -2.12 19.19
C LYS A 99 2.33 -2.24 17.69
N GLU A 100 3.58 -2.26 17.28
CA GLU A 100 3.96 -2.42 15.86
C GLU A 100 3.61 -3.82 15.36
N GLU A 101 3.77 -4.83 16.20
CA GLU A 101 3.38 -6.20 15.89
C GLU A 101 1.86 -6.31 15.72
N ILE A 102 1.06 -5.78 16.65
CA ILE A 102 -0.40 -5.72 16.54
C ILE A 102 -0.83 -4.98 15.26
N CYS A 103 -0.17 -3.86 14.94
CA CYS A 103 -0.47 -3.09 13.73
C CYS A 103 -0.19 -3.92 12.46
N ARG A 104 0.92 -4.60 12.39
CA ARG A 104 1.28 -5.48 11.27
C ARG A 104 0.29 -6.62 11.10
N GLU A 105 -0.04 -7.32 12.18
CA GLU A 105 -1.01 -8.43 12.16
C GLU A 105 -2.40 -7.94 11.77
N PHE A 106 -2.82 -6.76 12.28
CA PHE A 106 -4.08 -6.13 11.88
C PHE A 106 -4.13 -5.86 10.37
N ILE A 107 -3.08 -5.24 9.81
CA ILE A 107 -3.01 -4.94 8.37
C ILE A 107 -3.09 -6.24 7.55
N GLN A 108 -2.37 -7.28 7.95
CA GLN A 108 -2.41 -8.58 7.29
C GLN A 108 -3.83 -9.17 7.31
N LEU A 109 -4.50 -9.16 8.46
CA LEU A 109 -5.88 -9.63 8.58
C LEU A 109 -6.86 -8.80 7.74
N VAL A 110 -6.65 -7.48 7.63
CA VAL A 110 -7.49 -6.63 6.76
C VAL A 110 -7.33 -7.06 5.31
N ILE A 111 -6.11 -7.25 4.82
CA ILE A 111 -5.83 -7.68 3.45
C ILE A 111 -6.51 -9.01 3.13
N GLU A 112 -6.51 -9.93 4.07
CA GLU A 112 -7.11 -11.27 3.89
C GLU A 112 -8.64 -11.26 3.94
N ASN A 113 -9.26 -10.30 4.62
CA ASN A 113 -10.68 -10.36 4.95
C ASN A 113 -11.52 -9.14 4.51
N TYR A 114 -10.93 -8.07 3.93
CA TYR A 114 -11.63 -6.82 3.63
C TYR A 114 -12.82 -6.99 2.67
N THR A 115 -12.82 -8.02 1.84
CA THR A 115 -13.92 -8.30 0.91
C THR A 115 -15.18 -8.75 1.61
N THR A 116 -15.06 -9.43 2.75
CA THR A 116 -16.17 -10.02 3.51
C THR A 116 -16.41 -9.36 4.86
N GLU A 117 -15.38 -8.85 5.50
CA GLU A 117 -15.45 -8.27 6.85
C GLU A 117 -14.89 -6.86 6.92
N ARG A 118 -15.69 -5.94 7.50
CA ARG A 118 -15.32 -4.52 7.66
C ARG A 118 -15.49 -4.02 9.09
N ARG A 119 -15.97 -4.88 10.02
CA ARG A 119 -16.20 -4.51 11.40
C ARG A 119 -14.90 -4.59 12.19
N ALA A 120 -14.52 -3.52 12.85
CA ALA A 120 -13.30 -3.46 13.67
C ALA A 120 -13.29 -4.54 14.78
N GLN A 121 -14.47 -4.91 15.29
CA GLN A 121 -14.63 -5.98 16.28
C GLN A 121 -14.12 -7.34 15.80
N PHE A 122 -14.34 -7.66 14.51
CA PHE A 122 -13.84 -8.91 13.92
C PHE A 122 -12.33 -9.00 14.03
N TYR A 123 -11.64 -7.94 13.66
CA TYR A 123 -10.17 -7.89 13.68
C TYR A 123 -9.62 -7.90 15.12
N ALA A 124 -10.27 -7.18 16.04
CA ALA A 124 -9.90 -7.21 17.45
C ALA A 124 -10.02 -8.62 18.03
N ALA A 125 -11.13 -9.32 17.74
CA ALA A 125 -11.35 -10.70 18.17
C ALA A 125 -10.31 -11.66 17.57
N LYS A 126 -9.96 -11.52 16.29
CA LYS A 126 -8.92 -12.34 15.64
C LYS A 126 -7.54 -12.14 16.27
N LEU A 127 -7.24 -10.92 16.70
CA LEU A 127 -5.99 -10.59 17.39
C LEU A 127 -6.00 -10.92 18.90
N GLY A 128 -7.13 -11.39 19.43
CA GLY A 128 -7.27 -11.70 20.86
C GLY A 128 -7.15 -10.48 21.78
N ILE A 129 -7.53 -9.28 21.29
CA ILE A 129 -7.46 -8.01 22.04
C ILE A 129 -8.81 -7.29 22.04
N SER A 130 -8.99 -6.36 22.96
CA SER A 130 -10.19 -5.52 22.98
C SER A 130 -10.20 -4.53 21.80
N LEU A 131 -11.41 -4.15 21.34
CA LEU A 131 -11.58 -3.12 20.32
C LEU A 131 -10.93 -1.78 20.72
N GLN A 132 -11.02 -1.43 21.99
CA GLN A 132 -10.37 -0.22 22.54
C GLN A 132 -8.85 -0.29 22.38
N HIS A 133 -8.24 -1.44 22.72
CA HIS A 133 -6.81 -1.65 22.59
C HIS A 133 -6.35 -1.59 21.12
N LEU A 134 -7.08 -2.25 20.22
CA LEU A 134 -6.83 -2.18 18.78
C LEU A 134 -6.89 -0.73 18.29
N SER A 135 -7.98 -0.01 18.59
CA SER A 135 -8.20 1.38 18.12
C SER A 135 -7.10 2.32 18.60
N THR A 136 -6.72 2.21 19.88
CA THR A 136 -5.64 3.04 20.45
C THR A 136 -4.31 2.71 19.81
N THR A 137 -3.98 1.44 19.64
CA THR A 137 -2.72 0.98 19.06
C THR A 137 -2.58 1.43 17.61
N ILE A 138 -3.61 1.19 16.79
CA ILE A 138 -3.59 1.61 15.37
C ILE A 138 -3.46 3.12 15.25
N LYS A 139 -4.21 3.89 16.04
CA LYS A 139 -4.12 5.36 16.04
C LYS A 139 -2.72 5.86 16.42
N GLN A 140 -2.09 5.23 17.41
CA GLN A 140 -0.74 5.61 17.85
C GLN A 140 0.34 5.28 16.81
N VAL A 141 0.23 4.13 16.14
CA VAL A 141 1.24 3.68 15.18
C VAL A 141 1.08 4.36 13.82
N THR A 142 -0.17 4.52 13.33
CA THR A 142 -0.43 4.96 11.96
C THR A 142 -0.97 6.39 11.84
N GLY A 143 -1.39 6.99 12.94
CA GLY A 143 -2.12 8.28 12.95
C GLY A 143 -3.57 8.17 12.46
N LYS A 144 -3.99 7.04 11.87
CA LYS A 144 -5.33 6.79 11.31
C LYS A 144 -6.18 5.94 12.24
N ASN A 145 -7.51 6.00 12.09
CA ASN A 145 -8.37 5.08 12.83
C ASN A 145 -8.52 3.73 12.10
N VAL A 146 -9.00 2.73 12.82
CA VAL A 146 -9.15 1.34 12.31
C VAL A 146 -10.07 1.30 11.08
N LEU A 147 -11.20 1.99 11.12
CA LEU A 147 -12.20 1.96 10.04
C LEU A 147 -11.69 2.65 8.78
N ASP A 148 -10.91 3.73 8.93
CA ASP A 148 -10.30 4.43 7.80
C ASP A 148 -9.29 3.53 7.07
N LEU A 149 -8.50 2.75 7.80
CA LEU A 149 -7.56 1.81 7.18
C LEU A 149 -8.29 0.69 6.43
N ILE A 150 -9.34 0.13 7.01
CA ILE A 150 -10.16 -0.90 6.34
C ILE A 150 -10.81 -0.30 5.08
N ALA A 151 -11.43 0.89 5.19
CA ALA A 151 -12.06 1.58 4.08
C ALA A 151 -11.04 1.91 2.97
N HIS A 152 -9.84 2.30 3.34
CA HIS A 152 -8.76 2.61 2.40
C HIS A 152 -8.43 1.40 1.51
N VAL A 153 -8.24 0.21 2.11
CA VAL A 153 -7.98 -1.03 1.35
C VAL A 153 -9.13 -1.34 0.39
N VAL A 154 -10.38 -1.22 0.86
CA VAL A 154 -11.58 -1.45 0.02
C VAL A 154 -11.63 -0.47 -1.16
N ILE A 155 -11.40 0.82 -0.93
CA ILE A 155 -11.43 1.87 -1.96
C ILE A 155 -10.38 1.63 -3.03
N ILE A 156 -9.21 1.16 -2.63
CA ILE A 156 -8.14 0.87 -3.58
C ILE A 156 -8.50 -0.32 -4.47
N ASP A 157 -9.07 -1.40 -3.93
CA ASP A 157 -9.54 -2.52 -4.75
C ASP A 157 -10.68 -2.11 -5.68
N ILE A 158 -11.62 -1.28 -5.21
CA ILE A 158 -12.66 -0.67 -6.07
C ILE A 158 -12.03 0.08 -7.24
N LYS A 159 -11.09 0.99 -6.96
CA LYS A 159 -10.41 1.78 -8.00
C LYS A 159 -9.65 0.89 -8.98
N ALA A 160 -9.02 -0.17 -8.49
CA ALA A 160 -8.31 -1.14 -9.32
C ALA A 160 -9.29 -1.87 -10.26
N LYS A 161 -10.38 -2.43 -9.74
CA LYS A 161 -11.40 -3.13 -10.53
C LYS A 161 -12.05 -2.24 -11.58
N LEU A 162 -12.38 -0.99 -11.23
CA LEU A 162 -12.93 -0.01 -12.18
C LEU A 162 -11.99 0.33 -13.34
N LYS A 163 -10.68 0.21 -13.16
CA LYS A 163 -9.68 0.56 -14.18
C LYS A 163 -9.20 -0.63 -14.99
N SER A 164 -9.15 -1.82 -14.39
CA SER A 164 -8.48 -2.99 -14.95
C SER A 164 -9.44 -4.09 -15.43
N THR A 165 -10.75 -3.93 -15.22
CA THR A 165 -11.75 -4.92 -15.61
C THR A 165 -12.94 -4.26 -16.32
N ASP A 166 -13.69 -5.04 -17.08
CA ASP A 166 -14.96 -4.62 -17.70
C ASP A 166 -16.19 -4.81 -16.78
N MET A 167 -15.93 -5.03 -15.46
CA MET A 167 -16.99 -5.22 -14.48
C MET A 167 -17.85 -3.96 -14.34
N THR A 168 -19.15 -4.15 -14.30
CA THR A 168 -20.09 -3.08 -13.94
C THR A 168 -19.94 -2.68 -12.47
N ILE A 169 -20.39 -1.48 -12.13
CA ILE A 169 -20.40 -0.99 -10.73
C ILE A 169 -21.15 -1.98 -9.82
N GLN A 170 -22.20 -2.62 -10.33
CA GLN A 170 -22.98 -3.59 -9.58
C GLN A 170 -22.19 -4.88 -9.32
N GLU A 171 -21.48 -5.39 -10.30
CA GLU A 171 -20.61 -6.57 -10.16
C GLU A 171 -19.45 -6.30 -9.20
N ILE A 172 -18.84 -5.11 -9.27
CA ILE A 172 -17.80 -4.71 -8.32
C ILE A 172 -18.37 -4.65 -6.89
N ALA A 173 -19.55 -4.05 -6.72
CA ALA A 173 -20.20 -4.00 -5.41
C ALA A 173 -20.47 -5.41 -4.85
N TYR A 174 -20.95 -6.33 -5.66
CA TYR A 174 -21.16 -7.72 -5.25
C TYR A 174 -19.87 -8.48 -4.97
N SER A 175 -18.83 -8.30 -5.81
CA SER A 175 -17.51 -8.93 -5.57
C SER A 175 -16.87 -8.52 -4.26
N LEU A 176 -17.27 -7.38 -3.73
CA LEU A 176 -16.83 -6.82 -2.45
C LEU A 176 -17.86 -6.99 -1.34
N ASN A 177 -18.87 -7.84 -1.54
CA ASN A 177 -19.90 -8.13 -0.56
C ASN A 177 -20.62 -6.87 -0.01
N PHE A 178 -20.93 -5.90 -0.91
CA PHE A 178 -21.80 -4.79 -0.56
C PHE A 178 -23.26 -5.17 -0.75
N PRO A 179 -24.17 -4.78 0.17
CA PRO A 179 -25.58 -5.14 0.10
C PRO A 179 -26.30 -4.53 -1.11
N SER A 180 -25.80 -3.44 -1.67
CA SER A 180 -26.34 -2.82 -2.88
C SER A 180 -25.37 -1.85 -3.53
N ALA A 181 -25.52 -1.58 -4.83
CA ALA A 181 -24.78 -0.55 -5.55
C ALA A 181 -25.03 0.87 -5.00
N SER A 182 -26.20 1.13 -4.42
CA SER A 182 -26.53 2.41 -3.79
C SER A 182 -25.70 2.67 -2.51
N PHE A 183 -25.42 1.64 -1.75
CA PHE A 183 -24.57 1.72 -0.57
C PHE A 183 -23.10 1.96 -0.96
N PHE A 184 -22.66 1.29 -2.03
CA PHE A 184 -21.36 1.51 -2.65
C PHE A 184 -21.14 2.98 -3.08
N GLY A 185 -22.16 3.62 -3.71
CA GLY A 185 -22.08 5.02 -4.13
C GLY A 185 -21.97 6.04 -2.99
N LYS A 186 -22.33 5.67 -1.75
CA LYS A 186 -22.15 6.53 -0.57
C LYS A 186 -20.70 6.59 -0.11
N ILE A 187 -19.96 5.49 -0.23
CA ILE A 187 -18.52 5.43 0.13
C ILE A 187 -17.69 6.26 -0.85
N GLY A 188 -17.99 6.20 -2.15
CA GLY A 188 -17.28 6.99 -3.16
C GLY A 188 -17.49 8.50 -3.07
N ARG A 189 -18.49 8.98 -2.31
CA ARG A 189 -18.74 10.41 -2.08
C ARG A 189 -18.17 10.93 -0.76
N ALA A 190 -17.75 10.04 0.13
CA ALA A 190 -17.21 10.39 1.45
C ALA A 190 -15.67 10.50 1.47
N HIS A 191 -15.02 10.18 0.36
CA HIS A 191 -13.58 10.21 0.13
C HIS A 191 -13.26 10.74 -1.27
#